data_3f4c781f3b8c73e50d1c0772ac2e6dda
#
_entry.id   3f4c781f3b8c73e50d1c0772ac2e6dda
#
_cell.length_a   1.000
_cell.length_b   1.000
_cell.length_c   1.000
_cell.angle_alpha   90.00
_cell.angle_beta   90.00
_cell.angle_gamma   90.00
#
_symmetry.space_group_name_H-M   'P 1'
#
loop_
_entity.id
_entity.type
_entity.pdbx_description
1 polymer ?
#
loop_
_entity_poly.entity_id
_entity_poly.type
_entity_poly.pdbx_seq_one_letter_code
_entity_poly.pdbx_strand_id
1 'polypeptide(L)'
;LRFFNTKYNEIVVEDIFSPTVGTRVLTYPQIAMYETLRFSVEPNLPTFTGKLNGLTTLPQPQAGQTYDYTLAAVTAFCEVGRTLIWSKHFLKEAQDNFTKQRSAKTDPAVAQRSVAYGVEMAKAINDWKKGDNYAQTRGMQRHMLNLKDPAAWIPTPPLQLAALEPNWLKVRPLTLDS
;
A
#
# COMPACT_ATOMS: atom_id res chain seq x y z
N LEU A 1 10.94 -7.86 8.30
CA LEU A 1 9.98 -7.61 7.21
C LEU A 1 8.82 -8.61 7.24
N ARG A 2 9.10 -9.93 7.25
CA ARG A 2 8.04 -10.97 7.32
C ARG A 2 7.03 -10.70 8.44
N PHE A 3 7.49 -10.34 9.64
CA PHE A 3 6.63 -9.98 10.77
C PHE A 3 5.60 -8.90 10.40
N PHE A 4 6.03 -7.82 9.75
CA PHE A 4 5.13 -6.72 9.37
C PHE A 4 4.11 -7.15 8.32
N ASN A 5 4.51 -7.98 7.35
CA ASN A 5 3.57 -8.54 6.38
C ASN A 5 2.50 -9.42 7.05
N THR A 6 2.92 -10.31 7.95
CA THR A 6 1.98 -11.16 8.70
C THR A 6 1.03 -10.31 9.54
N LYS A 7 1.58 -9.37 10.32
CA LYS A 7 0.76 -8.48 11.18
C LYS A 7 -0.21 -7.61 10.37
N TYR A 8 0.22 -7.11 9.24
CA TYR A 8 -0.62 -6.32 8.36
C TYR A 8 -1.75 -7.15 7.74
N ASN A 9 -1.46 -8.38 7.32
CA ASN A 9 -2.48 -9.31 6.82
C ASN A 9 -3.53 -9.65 7.89
N GLU A 10 -3.10 -9.90 9.13
CA GLU A 10 -4.01 -10.09 10.27
C GLU A 10 -4.97 -8.90 10.43
N ILE A 11 -4.44 -7.68 10.43
CA ILE A 11 -5.24 -6.45 10.53
C ILE A 11 -6.22 -6.32 9.34
N VAL A 12 -5.78 -6.62 8.12
CA VAL A 12 -6.64 -6.55 6.94
C VAL A 12 -7.80 -7.55 7.02
N VAL A 13 -7.56 -8.73 7.59
CA VAL A 13 -8.60 -9.74 7.83
C VAL A 13 -9.56 -9.29 8.94
N GLU A 14 -9.04 -8.76 10.05
CA GLU A 14 -9.85 -8.24 11.17
C GLU A 14 -10.69 -7.03 10.75
N ASP A 15 -10.18 -6.17 9.90
CA ASP A 15 -10.88 -5.01 9.33
C ASP A 15 -11.96 -5.38 8.28
N ILE A 16 -12.08 -6.66 7.91
CA ILE A 16 -13.13 -7.23 7.05
C ILE A 16 -13.19 -6.52 5.67
N PHE A 17 -12.06 -6.29 5.04
CA PHE A 17 -12.04 -5.76 3.69
C PHE A 17 -12.61 -6.76 2.68
N SER A 18 -13.42 -6.28 1.72
CA SER A 18 -13.80 -7.10 0.57
C SER A 18 -12.56 -7.54 -0.22
N PRO A 19 -12.59 -8.71 -0.90
CA PRO A 19 -11.42 -9.23 -1.61
C PRO A 19 -10.81 -8.23 -2.60
N THR A 20 -11.62 -7.53 -3.35
CA THR A 20 -11.17 -6.48 -4.30
C THR A 20 -10.45 -5.33 -3.60
N VAL A 21 -11.05 -4.79 -2.53
CA VAL A 21 -10.41 -3.73 -1.74
C VAL A 21 -9.15 -4.24 -1.04
N GLY A 22 -9.19 -5.49 -0.55
CA GLY A 22 -8.05 -6.17 0.07
C GLY A 22 -6.82 -6.20 -0.84
N THR A 23 -6.98 -6.48 -2.14
CA THR A 23 -5.85 -6.45 -3.09
C THR A 23 -5.19 -5.07 -3.12
N ARG A 24 -5.99 -4.00 -3.17
CA ARG A 24 -5.48 -2.63 -3.14
C ARG A 24 -4.77 -2.31 -1.83
N VAL A 25 -5.38 -2.67 -0.71
CA VAL A 25 -4.85 -2.43 0.64
C VAL A 25 -3.50 -3.12 0.82
N LEU A 26 -3.36 -4.35 0.35
CA LEU A 26 -2.12 -5.13 0.47
C LEU A 26 -1.01 -4.64 -0.46
N THR A 27 -1.33 -4.15 -1.65
CA THR A 27 -0.34 -3.88 -2.70
C THR A 27 0.48 -2.61 -2.45
N TYR A 28 -0.14 -1.49 -2.10
CA TYR A 28 0.57 -0.21 -1.96
C TYR A 28 1.69 -0.21 -0.89
N PRO A 29 1.48 -0.78 0.32
CA PRO A 29 2.56 -0.88 1.30
C PRO A 29 3.73 -1.76 0.81
N GLN A 30 3.44 -2.83 0.06
CA GLN A 30 4.48 -3.70 -0.51
C GLN A 30 5.34 -2.97 -1.54
N ILE A 31 4.72 -2.16 -2.40
CA ILE A 31 5.45 -1.32 -3.36
C ILE A 31 6.37 -0.35 -2.61
N ALA A 32 5.88 0.32 -1.56
CA ALA A 32 6.68 1.23 -0.76
C ALA A 32 7.87 0.51 -0.10
N MET A 33 7.64 -0.67 0.47
CA MET A 33 8.69 -1.50 1.06
C MET A 33 9.74 -1.91 0.03
N TYR A 34 9.31 -2.42 -1.12
CA TYR A 34 10.20 -2.86 -2.19
C TYR A 34 11.06 -1.71 -2.72
N GLU A 35 10.45 -0.59 -3.08
CA GLU A 35 11.17 0.57 -3.63
C GLU A 35 12.18 1.15 -2.65
N THR A 36 11.93 1.04 -1.35
CA THR A 36 12.89 1.44 -0.33
C THR A 36 14.02 0.43 -0.18
N LEU A 37 13.70 -0.89 -0.19
CA LEU A 37 14.67 -1.95 0.06
C LEU A 37 15.59 -2.22 -1.12
N ARG A 38 15.19 -1.93 -2.35
CA ARG A 38 15.95 -2.28 -3.56
C ARG A 38 17.38 -1.77 -3.53
N PHE A 39 17.65 -0.71 -2.77
CA PHE A 39 18.99 -0.15 -2.59
C PHE A 39 19.86 -0.88 -1.57
N SER A 40 19.29 -1.78 -0.77
CA SER A 40 20.04 -2.54 0.24
C SER A 40 20.56 -3.87 -0.26
N VAL A 41 19.94 -4.40 -1.31
CA VAL A 41 20.26 -5.75 -1.82
C VAL A 41 21.25 -5.64 -2.97
N GLU A 42 20.89 -4.87 -3.97
CA GLU A 42 21.74 -4.61 -5.12
C GLU A 42 21.33 -3.26 -5.75
N PRO A 43 22.30 -2.38 -6.06
CA PRO A 43 21.96 -1.05 -6.59
C PRO A 43 21.13 -1.07 -7.88
N ASN A 44 21.22 -2.18 -8.62
CA ASN A 44 20.59 -2.33 -9.93
C ASN A 44 19.27 -3.11 -9.92
N LEU A 45 18.67 -3.41 -8.74
CA LEU A 45 17.33 -4.01 -8.74
C LEU A 45 16.34 -3.09 -9.45
N PRO A 46 15.50 -3.65 -10.33
CA PRO A 46 14.58 -2.86 -11.14
C PRO A 46 13.60 -2.09 -10.27
N THR A 47 13.35 -0.84 -10.64
CA THR A 47 12.29 -0.02 -10.04
C THR A 47 10.95 -0.28 -10.73
N PHE A 48 9.86 -0.03 -10.01
CA PHE A 48 8.52 0.04 -10.59
C PHE A 48 8.21 1.41 -11.23
N THR A 49 9.06 2.40 -11.04
CA THR A 49 8.94 3.70 -11.70
C THR A 49 8.93 3.52 -13.22
N GLY A 50 7.92 4.07 -13.89
CA GLY A 50 7.71 3.92 -15.33
C GLY A 50 7.14 2.57 -15.77
N LYS A 51 6.94 1.61 -14.83
CA LYS A 51 6.35 0.29 -15.11
C LYS A 51 4.94 0.15 -14.54
N LEU A 52 4.64 0.89 -13.49
CA LEU A 52 3.29 0.98 -12.95
C LEU A 52 2.60 2.25 -13.44
N ASN A 53 1.34 2.12 -13.80
CA ASN A 53 0.56 3.22 -14.38
C ASN A 53 0.53 4.46 -13.47
N GLY A 54 1.02 5.57 -13.99
CA GLY A 54 1.08 6.85 -13.27
C GLY A 54 2.16 6.96 -12.19
N LEU A 55 3.02 5.95 -12.01
CA LEU A 55 4.18 6.03 -11.12
C LEU A 55 5.41 6.52 -11.92
N THR A 56 5.65 7.81 -11.90
CA THR A 56 6.68 8.45 -12.73
C THR A 56 8.00 8.70 -12.01
N THR A 57 7.93 9.03 -10.72
CA THR A 57 9.11 9.37 -9.91
C THR A 57 8.96 8.91 -8.48
N LEU A 58 10.07 8.51 -7.87
CA LEU A 58 10.17 8.18 -6.45
C LEU A 58 11.43 8.79 -5.84
N PRO A 59 11.42 9.11 -4.53
CA PRO A 59 12.61 9.58 -3.82
C PRO A 59 13.76 8.59 -3.95
N GLN A 60 14.98 9.13 -4.04
CA GLN A 60 16.21 8.34 -4.06
C GLN A 60 17.02 8.63 -2.78
N PRO A 61 17.75 7.63 -2.24
CA PRO A 61 18.67 7.90 -1.15
C PRO A 61 19.76 8.86 -1.61
N GLN A 62 20.23 9.71 -0.70
CA GLN A 62 21.30 10.64 -1.00
C GLN A 62 22.61 9.90 -1.24
N ALA A 63 23.29 10.21 -2.34
CA ALA A 63 24.57 9.59 -2.68
C ALA A 63 25.62 9.80 -1.57
N GLY A 64 26.42 8.77 -1.29
CA GLY A 64 27.46 8.79 -0.28
C GLY A 64 26.97 8.76 1.17
N GLN A 65 25.66 8.65 1.41
CA GLN A 65 25.11 8.53 2.76
C GLN A 65 24.76 7.08 3.10
N THR A 66 25.02 6.71 4.35
CA THR A 66 24.65 5.39 4.88
C THR A 66 23.21 5.39 5.40
N TYR A 67 22.47 4.34 5.08
CA TYR A 67 21.08 4.12 5.52
C TYR A 67 20.90 2.73 6.15
N ASP A 68 20.05 2.63 7.14
CA ASP A 68 19.42 1.38 7.54
C ASP A 68 18.17 1.18 6.69
N TYR A 69 18.32 0.54 5.53
CA TYR A 69 17.23 0.33 4.59
C TYR A 69 16.11 -0.54 5.17
N THR A 70 16.41 -1.40 6.14
CA THR A 70 15.35 -2.16 6.83
C THR A 70 14.45 -1.24 7.66
N LEU A 71 15.06 -0.30 8.39
CA LEU A 71 14.32 0.71 9.15
C LEU A 71 13.51 1.63 8.24
N ALA A 72 14.12 2.09 7.16
CA ALA A 72 13.45 2.93 6.15
C ALA A 72 12.26 2.21 5.50
N ALA A 73 12.43 0.94 5.11
CA ALA A 73 11.41 0.14 4.44
C ALA A 73 10.23 -0.20 5.35
N VAL A 74 10.48 -0.54 6.62
CA VAL A 74 9.42 -0.74 7.60
C VAL A 74 8.65 0.57 7.84
N THR A 75 9.36 1.69 7.92
CA THR A 75 8.73 3.01 8.03
C THR A 75 7.84 3.29 6.83
N ALA A 76 8.35 3.13 5.60
CA ALA A 76 7.58 3.35 4.38
C ALA A 76 6.32 2.47 4.31
N PHE A 77 6.49 1.18 4.59
CA PHE A 77 5.40 0.21 4.63
C PHE A 77 4.29 0.60 5.62
N CYS A 78 4.66 0.90 6.87
CA CYS A 78 3.71 1.21 7.91
C CYS A 78 3.00 2.55 7.67
N GLU A 79 3.73 3.57 7.20
CA GLU A 79 3.15 4.88 6.87
C GLU A 79 2.11 4.78 5.74
N VAL A 80 2.39 4.00 4.69
CA VAL A 80 1.41 3.75 3.62
C VAL A 80 0.26 2.89 4.14
N GLY A 81 0.56 1.80 4.85
CA GLY A 81 -0.42 0.85 5.36
C GLY A 81 -1.47 1.52 6.25
N ARG A 82 -1.04 2.39 7.17
CA ARG A 82 -1.96 3.12 8.06
C ARG A 82 -2.95 4.04 7.35
N THR A 83 -2.68 4.42 6.11
CA THR A 83 -3.64 5.21 5.32
C THR A 83 -4.74 4.36 4.67
N LEU A 84 -4.66 3.04 4.78
CA LEU A 84 -5.49 2.08 4.05
C LEU A 84 -6.35 1.21 4.97
N ILE A 85 -6.02 1.09 6.25
CA ILE A 85 -6.67 0.24 7.24
C ILE A 85 -7.44 1.05 8.29
N TRP A 86 -8.40 0.41 8.97
CA TRP A 86 -9.16 1.01 10.07
C TRP A 86 -8.40 0.91 11.39
N SER A 87 -7.89 -0.27 11.71
CA SER A 87 -7.21 -0.60 12.98
C SER A 87 -5.74 -0.15 13.01
N LYS A 88 -5.52 1.14 12.70
CA LYS A 88 -4.20 1.79 12.52
C LYS A 88 -3.28 1.67 13.73
N HIS A 89 -3.86 1.63 14.93
CA HIS A 89 -3.12 1.63 16.20
C HIS A 89 -2.26 0.38 16.36
N PHE A 90 -2.73 -0.80 15.93
CA PHE A 90 -1.94 -2.03 16.00
C PHE A 90 -0.68 -1.96 15.12
N LEU A 91 -0.81 -1.39 13.91
CA LEU A 91 0.34 -1.23 13.03
C LEU A 91 1.30 -0.17 13.55
N LYS A 92 0.76 0.91 14.14
CA LYS A 92 1.57 1.98 14.73
C LYS A 92 2.38 1.47 15.92
N GLU A 93 1.77 0.74 16.84
CA GLU A 93 2.45 0.14 17.99
C GLU A 93 3.60 -0.78 17.54
N ALA A 94 3.33 -1.65 16.57
CA ALA A 94 4.35 -2.53 16.01
C ALA A 94 5.53 -1.73 15.40
N GLN A 95 5.22 -0.66 14.66
CA GLN A 95 6.24 0.24 14.08
C GLN A 95 7.04 0.95 15.16
N ASP A 96 6.40 1.52 16.17
CA ASP A 96 7.06 2.27 17.25
C ASP A 96 8.04 1.35 18.02
N ASN A 97 7.58 0.14 18.37
CA ASN A 97 8.40 -0.86 19.04
C ASN A 97 9.62 -1.29 18.19
N PHE A 98 9.41 -1.55 16.92
CA PHE A 98 10.49 -1.89 16.00
C PHE A 98 11.48 -0.74 15.83
N THR A 99 10.99 0.47 15.60
CA THR A 99 11.81 1.67 15.41
C THR A 99 12.67 1.92 16.64
N LYS A 100 12.10 1.85 17.84
CA LYS A 100 12.83 1.99 19.11
C LYS A 100 13.96 0.97 19.25
N GLN A 101 13.65 -0.31 19.01
CA GLN A 101 14.63 -1.39 19.13
C GLN A 101 15.73 -1.32 18.06
N ARG A 102 15.39 -0.94 16.84
CA ARG A 102 16.34 -0.85 15.72
C ARG A 102 17.23 0.37 15.85
N SER A 103 16.66 1.52 16.17
CA SER A 103 17.42 2.77 16.35
C SER A 103 18.42 2.68 17.52
N ALA A 104 18.11 1.93 18.58
CA ALA A 104 19.05 1.69 19.69
C ALA A 104 20.32 0.93 19.27
N LYS A 105 20.31 0.26 18.11
CA LYS A 105 21.44 -0.53 17.57
C LYS A 105 22.07 0.11 16.32
N THR A 106 21.58 1.27 15.91
CA THR A 106 22.00 1.99 14.70
C THR A 106 22.58 3.34 15.12
N ASP A 107 23.57 3.84 14.39
CA ASP A 107 24.04 5.22 14.59
C ASP A 107 22.85 6.20 14.55
N PRO A 108 22.74 7.14 15.50
CA PRO A 108 21.58 8.04 15.59
C PRO A 108 21.32 8.85 14.31
N ALA A 109 22.36 9.32 13.62
CA ALA A 109 22.21 10.09 12.39
C ALA A 109 21.75 9.19 11.23
N VAL A 110 22.24 7.94 11.19
CA VAL A 110 21.79 6.93 10.23
C VAL A 110 20.33 6.56 10.49
N ALA A 111 19.95 6.31 11.75
CA ALA A 111 18.59 5.97 12.12
C ALA A 111 17.60 7.10 11.74
N GLN A 112 17.93 8.35 12.10
CA GLN A 112 17.11 9.51 11.78
C GLN A 112 16.92 9.67 10.27
N ARG A 113 18.00 9.59 9.50
CA ARG A 113 18.00 9.70 8.04
C ARG A 113 17.19 8.58 7.39
N SER A 114 17.31 7.37 7.91
CA SER A 114 16.57 6.20 7.41
C SER A 114 15.06 6.33 7.62
N VAL A 115 14.63 6.79 8.80
CA VAL A 115 13.22 7.07 9.08
C VAL A 115 12.71 8.18 8.17
N ALA A 116 13.47 9.27 8.02
CA ALA A 116 13.08 10.38 7.14
C ALA A 116 12.91 9.92 5.69
N TYR A 117 13.83 9.11 5.16
CA TYR A 117 13.73 8.55 3.82
C TYR A 117 12.50 7.63 3.66
N GLY A 118 12.20 6.81 4.66
CA GLY A 118 10.99 5.96 4.66
C GLY A 118 9.70 6.78 4.65
N VAL A 119 9.64 7.88 5.40
CA VAL A 119 8.49 8.82 5.39
C VAL A 119 8.34 9.51 4.03
N GLU A 120 9.45 9.92 3.42
CA GLU A 120 9.46 10.57 2.11
C GLU A 120 8.97 9.61 1.02
N MET A 121 9.43 8.37 1.03
CA MET A 121 8.94 7.30 0.15
C MET A 121 7.45 7.06 0.35
N ALA A 122 7.00 6.95 1.60
CA ALA A 122 5.58 6.76 1.90
C ALA A 122 4.73 7.92 1.39
N LYS A 123 5.21 9.15 1.52
CA LYS A 123 4.51 10.34 0.98
C LYS A 123 4.34 10.22 -0.54
N ALA A 124 5.40 9.90 -1.27
CA ALA A 124 5.36 9.75 -2.72
C ALA A 124 4.37 8.66 -3.16
N ILE A 125 4.40 7.48 -2.50
CA ILE A 125 3.45 6.39 -2.79
C ILE A 125 2.01 6.78 -2.42
N ASN A 126 1.79 7.48 -1.31
CA ASN A 126 0.46 7.96 -0.93
C ASN A 126 -0.09 9.00 -1.92
N ASP A 127 0.76 9.89 -2.43
CA ASP A 127 0.35 10.89 -3.43
C ASP A 127 0.02 10.21 -4.77
N TRP A 128 0.81 9.24 -5.21
CA TRP A 128 0.50 8.41 -6.38
C TRP A 128 -0.81 7.61 -6.20
N LYS A 129 -1.02 7.01 -5.04
CA LYS A 129 -2.23 6.26 -4.69
C LYS A 129 -3.51 7.12 -4.76
N LYS A 130 -3.46 8.38 -4.34
CA LYS A 130 -4.62 9.30 -4.42
C LYS A 130 -5.16 9.46 -5.84
N GLY A 131 -4.32 9.30 -6.84
CA GLY A 131 -4.69 9.38 -8.26
C GLY A 131 -5.23 8.07 -8.85
N ASP A 132 -5.50 7.03 -8.04
CA ASP A 132 -6.01 5.74 -8.53
C ASP A 132 -7.53 5.71 -8.75
N ASN A 133 -8.22 6.80 -8.51
CA ASN A 133 -9.66 6.97 -8.66
C ASN A 133 -10.53 6.17 -7.66
N TYR A 134 -9.94 5.44 -6.73
CA TYR A 134 -10.70 4.65 -5.75
C TYR A 134 -11.65 5.52 -4.90
N ALA A 135 -11.18 6.66 -4.42
CA ALA A 135 -12.00 7.56 -3.61
C ALA A 135 -13.24 8.04 -4.37
N GLN A 136 -13.08 8.32 -5.66
CA GLN A 136 -14.17 8.76 -6.54
C GLN A 136 -15.21 7.67 -6.77
N THR A 137 -14.78 6.40 -6.89
CA THR A 137 -15.70 5.27 -7.08
C THR A 137 -16.66 5.10 -5.90
N ARG A 138 -16.29 5.55 -4.70
CA ARG A 138 -17.13 5.45 -3.49
C ARG A 138 -18.37 6.37 -3.54
N GLY A 139 -18.31 7.45 -4.30
CA GLY A 139 -19.42 8.39 -4.53
C GLY A 139 -20.24 8.09 -5.78
N MET A 140 -19.87 7.10 -6.58
CA MET A 140 -20.59 6.75 -7.81
C MET A 140 -21.86 5.96 -7.52
N GLN A 141 -22.78 5.98 -8.49
CA GLN A 141 -24.02 5.22 -8.43
C GLN A 141 -23.74 3.73 -8.20
N ARG A 142 -24.47 3.13 -7.26
CA ARG A 142 -24.43 1.68 -7.02
C ARG A 142 -25.01 0.93 -8.20
N HIS A 143 -24.64 -0.35 -8.35
CA HIS A 143 -25.20 -1.22 -9.35
C HIS A 143 -26.72 -1.31 -9.18
N MET A 144 -27.45 -1.04 -10.27
CA MET A 144 -28.88 -1.22 -10.32
C MET A 144 -29.21 -2.50 -11.09
N LEU A 145 -30.12 -3.29 -10.53
CA LEU A 145 -30.55 -4.54 -11.17
C LEU A 145 -31.30 -4.27 -12.49
N ASN A 146 -30.87 -4.93 -13.54
CA ASN A 146 -31.56 -4.92 -14.82
C ASN A 146 -32.06 -6.34 -15.14
N LEU A 147 -33.24 -6.66 -14.69
CA LEU A 147 -33.86 -7.99 -14.90
C LEU A 147 -34.29 -8.26 -16.37
N LYS A 148 -34.21 -7.23 -17.23
CA LYS A 148 -34.55 -7.38 -18.66
C LYS A 148 -33.37 -7.79 -19.51
N ASP A 149 -32.15 -7.67 -18.98
CA ASP A 149 -30.93 -8.05 -19.66
C ASP A 149 -30.43 -9.38 -19.08
N PRO A 150 -30.48 -10.49 -19.82
CA PRO A 150 -30.03 -11.79 -19.33
C PRO A 150 -28.52 -11.86 -19.11
N ALA A 151 -27.74 -10.92 -19.64
CA ALA A 151 -26.31 -10.81 -19.43
C ALA A 151 -25.94 -9.93 -18.19
N ALA A 152 -26.95 -9.23 -17.62
CA ALA A 152 -26.72 -8.41 -16.47
C ALA A 152 -26.45 -9.26 -15.21
N TRP A 153 -25.47 -8.83 -14.41
CA TRP A 153 -25.20 -9.46 -13.12
C TRP A 153 -26.41 -9.29 -12.18
N ILE A 154 -26.81 -10.37 -11.53
CA ILE A 154 -27.84 -10.40 -10.49
C ILE A 154 -27.30 -11.05 -9.21
N PRO A 155 -27.82 -10.67 -8.01
CA PRO A 155 -27.43 -11.32 -6.76
C PRO A 155 -27.77 -12.80 -6.77
N THR A 156 -26.92 -13.62 -6.17
CA THR A 156 -27.10 -15.07 -6.07
C THR A 156 -27.70 -15.47 -4.72
N PRO A 157 -28.65 -16.46 -4.70
CA PRO A 157 -29.11 -17.06 -3.46
C PRO A 157 -27.97 -17.74 -2.67
N PRO A 158 -28.12 -17.95 -1.35
CA PRO A 158 -29.30 -17.59 -0.54
C PRO A 158 -29.29 -16.13 -0.04
N LEU A 159 -28.11 -15.48 0.01
CA LEU A 159 -27.95 -14.18 0.69
C LEU A 159 -28.34 -12.98 -0.17
N GLN A 160 -28.36 -13.13 -1.49
CA GLN A 160 -28.65 -12.06 -2.45
C GLN A 160 -27.89 -10.75 -2.13
N LEU A 161 -26.59 -10.86 -1.86
CA LEU A 161 -25.75 -9.72 -1.49
C LEU A 161 -25.69 -8.71 -2.63
N ALA A 162 -25.61 -7.43 -2.28
CA ALA A 162 -25.40 -6.35 -3.23
C ALA A 162 -24.04 -6.51 -3.94
N ALA A 163 -23.93 -5.96 -5.17
CA ALA A 163 -22.66 -5.94 -5.90
C ALA A 163 -21.55 -5.29 -5.07
N LEU A 164 -20.45 -6.02 -4.90
CA LEU A 164 -19.26 -5.50 -4.26
C LEU A 164 -18.45 -4.72 -5.30
N GLU A 165 -18.10 -3.49 -4.95
CA GLU A 165 -17.24 -2.62 -5.78
C GLU A 165 -17.66 -2.55 -7.28
N PRO A 166 -18.92 -2.22 -7.59
CA PRO A 166 -19.43 -2.25 -8.97
C PRO A 166 -18.71 -1.28 -9.91
N ASN A 167 -18.04 -0.29 -9.37
CA ASN A 167 -17.27 0.71 -10.12
C ASN A 167 -15.76 0.40 -10.15
N TRP A 168 -15.34 -0.83 -9.77
CA TRP A 168 -13.93 -1.22 -9.68
C TRP A 168 -13.17 -1.03 -10.99
N LEU A 169 -13.81 -1.25 -12.13
CA LEU A 169 -13.21 -1.03 -13.46
C LEU A 169 -12.72 0.40 -13.70
N LYS A 170 -13.18 1.38 -12.89
CA LYS A 170 -12.76 2.77 -12.97
C LYS A 170 -11.54 3.09 -12.08
N VAL A 171 -11.13 2.13 -11.25
CA VAL A 171 -9.88 2.22 -10.47
C VAL A 171 -8.72 1.97 -11.43
N ARG A 172 -7.70 2.82 -11.37
CA ARG A 172 -6.52 2.70 -12.22
C ARG A 172 -5.86 1.33 -12.05
N PRO A 173 -5.73 0.51 -13.10
CA PRO A 173 -4.96 -0.72 -13.06
C PRO A 173 -3.48 -0.41 -12.86
N LEU A 174 -2.74 -1.33 -12.22
CA LEU A 174 -1.32 -1.11 -11.94
C LEU A 174 -0.43 -1.31 -13.17
N THR A 175 -0.74 -2.31 -14.00
CA THR A 175 0.13 -2.74 -15.11
C THR A 175 -0.60 -2.90 -16.44
N LEU A 176 -1.93 -3.02 -16.42
CA LEU A 176 -2.70 -3.19 -17.65
C LEU A 176 -3.03 -1.83 -18.25
N ASP A 177 -3.03 -1.75 -19.57
CA ASP A 177 -3.60 -0.62 -20.28
C ASP A 177 -5.13 -0.72 -20.22
N SER A 178 -5.79 0.40 -19.95
CA SER A 178 -7.26 0.49 -19.85
C SER A 178 -7.90 0.65 -21.22
#